data_72f8e5f79ca54a9ab088c301903abbe3
#
_entry.id   72f8e5f79ca54a9ab088c301903abbe3
#
_cell.length_a   1.000
_cell.length_b   1.000
_cell.length_c   1.000
_cell.angle_alpha   90.00
_cell.angle_beta   90.00
_cell.angle_gamma   90.00
#
_symmetry.space_group_name_H-M   'P 1'
#
loop_
_entity.id
_entity.type
_entity.pdbx_description
1 polymer ?
#
loop_
_entity_poly.entity_id
_entity_poly.type
_entity_poly.pdbx_seq_one_letter_code
_entity_poly.pdbx_strand_id
1 'polypeptide(L)'
;MGRITINGTQAGFSCKKEVSLALWDVKTNRAKGKSEEARTLNQELDNIKAQITRHYQYICDHDSFVTAKKVYNRYVGFSEECHTLMNLFREQLEPYKKKIGIEKAESTYCGLVADYKSLLLFMKSKKNAEDIVIEELEKSFIEDYYNWMLGTCALANSTVFGRVNTLKWLMYIAQEKGWIPVSYTHLRAHETLA
;
A
#
# COMPACT_ATOMS: atom_id res chain seq x y z
N MET A 1 -23.83 1.13 -4.08
CA MET A 1 -22.40 0.91 -3.79
C MET A 1 -21.74 2.25 -3.51
N GLY A 2 -20.89 2.32 -2.45
CA GLY A 2 -20.04 3.47 -2.16
C GLY A 2 -18.62 3.26 -2.70
N ARG A 3 -17.88 4.35 -2.94
CA ARG A 3 -16.49 4.32 -3.38
C ARG A 3 -15.69 5.40 -2.65
N ILE A 4 -14.57 5.01 -2.09
CA ILE A 4 -13.58 5.90 -1.49
C ILE A 4 -12.48 6.09 -2.53
N THR A 5 -12.06 7.34 -2.77
CA THR A 5 -10.93 7.64 -3.67
C THR A 5 -9.97 8.57 -2.94
N ILE A 6 -8.71 8.16 -2.80
CA ILE A 6 -7.66 8.89 -2.07
C ILE A 6 -6.35 8.70 -2.84
N ASN A 7 -5.67 9.78 -3.17
CA ASN A 7 -4.36 9.77 -3.83
C ASN A 7 -4.28 8.82 -5.04
N GLY A 8 -5.34 8.76 -5.86
CA GLY A 8 -5.41 7.86 -7.01
C GLY A 8 -5.82 6.41 -6.69
N THR A 9 -5.79 6.00 -5.43
CA THR A 9 -6.27 4.66 -5.00
C THR A 9 -7.78 4.66 -4.82
N GLN A 10 -8.44 3.52 -5.06
CA GLN A 10 -9.88 3.37 -4.95
C GLN A 10 -10.26 2.13 -4.14
N ALA A 11 -11.26 2.25 -3.28
CA ALA A 11 -11.88 1.14 -2.56
C ALA A 11 -13.40 1.21 -2.69
N GLY A 12 -14.00 0.16 -3.26
CA GLY A 12 -15.46 0.02 -3.37
C GLY A 12 -16.03 -0.72 -2.16
N PHE A 13 -17.21 -0.33 -1.70
CA PHE A 13 -17.89 -1.01 -0.61
C PHE A 13 -19.41 -1.01 -0.76
N SER A 14 -20.07 -1.96 -0.10
CA SER A 14 -21.52 -2.01 -0.04
C SER A 14 -22.03 -1.19 1.14
N CYS A 15 -22.94 -0.26 0.88
CA CYS A 15 -23.63 0.46 1.95
C CYS A 15 -24.71 -0.41 2.62
N LYS A 16 -24.95 -1.64 2.14
CA LYS A 16 -25.97 -2.59 2.63
C LYS A 16 -27.38 -1.95 2.73
N LYS A 17 -27.68 -1.05 1.81
CA LYS A 17 -28.97 -0.37 1.70
C LYS A 17 -29.57 -0.63 0.34
N GLU A 18 -30.85 -0.94 0.34
CA GLU A 18 -31.66 -1.10 -0.86
C GLU A 18 -32.54 0.16 -1.01
N VAL A 19 -32.71 0.60 -2.23
CA VAL A 19 -33.53 1.77 -2.57
C VAL A 19 -34.21 1.53 -3.90
N SER A 20 -35.49 1.92 -4.00
CA SER A 20 -36.21 1.89 -5.26
C SER A 20 -35.54 2.81 -6.29
N LEU A 21 -35.42 2.34 -7.54
CA LEU A 21 -34.90 3.14 -8.65
C LEU A 21 -35.66 4.44 -8.86
N ALA A 22 -36.98 4.46 -8.58
CA ALA A 22 -37.79 5.64 -8.66
C ALA A 22 -37.40 6.73 -7.64
N LEU A 23 -36.94 6.31 -6.48
CA LEU A 23 -36.51 7.18 -5.37
C LEU A 23 -35.06 7.65 -5.53
N TRP A 24 -34.23 6.99 -6.33
CA TRP A 24 -32.81 7.29 -6.45
C TRP A 24 -32.52 8.33 -7.54
N ASP A 25 -31.69 9.32 -7.22
CA ASP A 25 -31.13 10.25 -8.19
C ASP A 25 -29.66 9.92 -8.48
N VAL A 26 -29.41 9.42 -9.69
CA VAL A 26 -28.07 9.04 -10.13
C VAL A 26 -27.13 10.25 -10.26
N LYS A 27 -27.66 11.45 -10.54
CA LYS A 27 -26.83 12.65 -10.71
C LYS A 27 -26.30 13.17 -9.37
N THR A 28 -27.14 13.17 -8.35
CA THR A 28 -26.77 13.65 -7.01
C THR A 28 -26.27 12.53 -6.10
N ASN A 29 -26.45 11.25 -6.50
CA ASN A 29 -26.20 10.07 -5.68
C ASN A 29 -26.93 10.12 -4.32
N ARG A 30 -28.21 10.54 -4.36
CA ARG A 30 -29.08 10.67 -3.19
C ARG A 30 -30.53 10.26 -3.50
N ALA A 31 -31.26 9.99 -2.45
CA ALA A 31 -32.70 9.78 -2.59
C ALA A 31 -33.44 11.09 -2.88
N LYS A 32 -34.37 11.03 -3.84
CA LYS A 32 -35.22 12.16 -4.28
C LYS A 32 -36.39 12.39 -3.31
N GLY A 33 -36.82 13.63 -3.25
CA GLY A 33 -38.06 14.00 -2.57
C GLY A 33 -37.87 14.32 -1.07
N LYS A 34 -39.00 14.51 -0.39
CA LYS A 34 -39.08 14.90 1.03
C LYS A 34 -39.75 13.83 1.89
N SER A 35 -39.95 12.62 1.35
CA SER A 35 -40.52 11.50 2.09
C SER A 35 -39.64 11.16 3.28
N GLU A 36 -40.22 10.55 4.31
CA GLU A 36 -39.47 10.11 5.49
C GLU A 36 -38.39 9.10 5.11
N GLU A 37 -38.70 8.17 4.19
CA GLU A 37 -37.77 7.21 3.64
C GLU A 37 -36.55 7.89 2.96
N ALA A 38 -36.79 8.92 2.12
CA ALA A 38 -35.73 9.65 1.46
C ALA A 38 -34.83 10.41 2.45
N ARG A 39 -35.43 11.00 3.48
CA ARG A 39 -34.68 11.72 4.53
C ARG A 39 -33.83 10.75 5.35
N THR A 40 -34.39 9.64 5.79
CA THR A 40 -33.67 8.62 6.57
C THR A 40 -32.49 8.06 5.78
N LEU A 41 -32.71 7.67 4.51
CA LEU A 41 -31.65 7.16 3.65
C LEU A 41 -30.53 8.19 3.45
N ASN A 42 -30.89 9.44 3.15
CA ASN A 42 -29.90 10.50 2.98
C ASN A 42 -29.11 10.78 4.27
N GLN A 43 -29.75 10.75 5.44
CA GLN A 43 -29.09 10.91 6.73
C GLN A 43 -28.12 9.75 7.01
N GLU A 44 -28.51 8.51 6.68
CA GLU A 44 -27.61 7.35 6.81
C GLU A 44 -26.39 7.45 5.90
N LEU A 45 -26.57 7.93 4.64
CA LEU A 45 -25.45 8.17 3.73
C LEU A 45 -24.51 9.27 4.27
N ASP A 46 -25.05 10.33 4.86
CA ASP A 46 -24.27 11.39 5.48
C ASP A 46 -23.50 10.87 6.70
N ASN A 47 -24.11 9.99 7.50
CA ASN A 47 -23.44 9.33 8.63
C ASN A 47 -22.28 8.44 8.16
N ILE A 48 -22.46 7.65 7.11
CA ILE A 48 -21.40 6.83 6.51
C ILE A 48 -20.25 7.73 6.04
N LYS A 49 -20.58 8.80 5.32
CA LYS A 49 -19.58 9.76 4.85
C LYS A 49 -18.81 10.41 6.00
N ALA A 50 -19.50 10.82 7.07
CA ALA A 50 -18.88 11.40 8.25
C ALA A 50 -17.94 10.42 8.97
N GLN A 51 -18.34 9.14 9.10
CA GLN A 51 -17.48 8.10 9.69
C GLN A 51 -16.22 7.86 8.85
N ILE A 52 -16.35 7.70 7.53
CA ILE A 52 -15.22 7.54 6.61
C ILE A 52 -14.28 8.75 6.71
N THR A 53 -14.82 9.99 6.73
CA THR A 53 -14.02 11.20 6.87
C THR A 53 -13.26 11.24 8.21
N ARG A 54 -13.89 10.81 9.31
CA ARG A 54 -13.25 10.72 10.63
C ARG A 54 -12.09 9.72 10.61
N HIS A 55 -12.29 8.55 10.01
CA HIS A 55 -11.24 7.54 9.87
C HIS A 55 -10.09 8.02 8.97
N TYR A 56 -10.41 8.75 7.89
CA TYR A 56 -9.41 9.38 7.04
C TYR A 56 -8.56 10.38 7.82
N GLN A 57 -9.18 11.30 8.57
CA GLN A 57 -8.47 12.28 9.39
C GLN A 57 -7.57 11.60 10.43
N TYR A 58 -8.11 10.60 11.13
CA TYR A 58 -7.31 9.85 12.11
C TYR A 58 -6.07 9.21 11.49
N ILE A 59 -6.19 8.63 10.28
CA ILE A 59 -5.05 8.03 9.59
C ILE A 59 -4.06 9.11 9.16
N CYS A 60 -4.53 10.26 8.67
CA CYS A 60 -3.66 11.39 8.32
C CYS A 60 -2.83 11.89 9.52
N ASP A 61 -3.41 11.87 10.72
CA ASP A 61 -2.75 12.37 11.93
C ASP A 61 -1.72 11.37 12.50
N HIS A 62 -1.86 10.07 12.21
CA HIS A 62 -1.05 9.02 12.83
C HIS A 62 -0.15 8.28 11.85
N ASP A 63 -0.42 8.34 10.57
CA ASP A 63 0.27 7.61 9.53
C ASP A 63 0.81 8.55 8.43
N SER A 64 2.02 8.30 7.98
CA SER A 64 2.65 9.08 6.90
C SER A 64 2.05 8.79 5.51
N PHE A 65 1.21 7.75 5.37
CA PHE A 65 0.64 7.34 4.09
C PHE A 65 -0.80 6.87 4.21
N VAL A 66 -1.70 7.46 3.39
CA VAL A 66 -3.14 7.19 3.41
C VAL A 66 -3.60 6.63 2.06
N THR A 67 -4.18 5.42 2.07
CA THR A 67 -4.86 4.82 0.91
C THR A 67 -6.35 4.67 1.14
N ALA A 68 -7.12 4.54 0.04
CA ALA A 68 -8.55 4.28 0.12
C ALA A 68 -8.86 2.95 0.83
N LYS A 69 -8.02 1.91 0.62
CA LYS A 69 -8.16 0.60 1.27
C LYS A 69 -7.95 0.69 2.78
N LYS A 70 -6.93 1.44 3.24
CA LYS A 70 -6.64 1.66 4.65
C LYS A 70 -7.80 2.33 5.39
N VAL A 71 -8.38 3.36 4.77
CA VAL A 71 -9.57 4.05 5.32
C VAL A 71 -10.77 3.12 5.35
N TYR A 72 -11.00 2.33 4.30
CA TYR A 72 -12.07 1.36 4.24
C TYR A 72 -11.93 0.27 5.32
N ASN A 73 -10.75 -0.33 5.44
CA ASN A 73 -10.48 -1.38 6.44
C ASN A 73 -10.77 -0.86 7.86
N ARG A 74 -10.30 0.34 8.17
CA ARG A 74 -10.59 0.96 9.46
C ARG A 74 -12.08 1.27 9.68
N TYR A 75 -12.79 1.69 8.64
CA TYR A 75 -14.23 1.93 8.70
C TYR A 75 -15.02 0.65 8.99
N VAL A 76 -14.63 -0.47 8.40
CA VAL A 76 -15.29 -1.78 8.59
C VAL A 76 -14.88 -2.45 9.90
N GLY A 77 -13.90 -1.88 10.63
CA GLY A 77 -13.37 -2.45 11.88
C GLY A 77 -12.36 -3.57 11.65
N PHE A 78 -11.92 -3.78 10.41
CA PHE A 78 -10.75 -4.58 10.16
C PHE A 78 -9.53 -3.77 10.60
N SER A 79 -8.97 -4.10 11.75
CA SER A 79 -7.63 -3.68 12.15
C SER A 79 -6.59 -4.52 11.41
N GLU A 80 -6.65 -4.53 10.08
CA GLU A 80 -5.50 -4.96 9.31
C GLU A 80 -4.46 -3.85 9.47
N GLU A 81 -3.42 -4.13 10.22
CA GLU A 81 -2.18 -3.40 10.13
C GLU A 81 -1.81 -3.37 8.65
N CYS A 82 -1.96 -2.21 8.00
CA CYS A 82 -1.52 -2.07 6.62
C CYS A 82 -0.01 -2.25 6.60
N HIS A 83 0.43 -3.42 6.16
CA HIS A 83 1.84 -3.74 6.07
C HIS A 83 2.44 -2.99 4.90
N THR A 84 3.36 -2.07 5.18
CA THR A 84 4.02 -1.27 4.16
C THR A 84 5.45 -1.77 3.93
N LEU A 85 5.92 -1.58 2.70
CA LEU A 85 7.22 -2.06 2.25
C LEU A 85 8.38 -1.48 3.06
N MET A 86 8.35 -0.16 3.30
CA MET A 86 9.44 0.48 4.03
C MET A 86 9.40 0.17 5.53
N ASN A 87 8.21 -0.07 6.08
CA ASN A 87 8.09 -0.52 7.47
C ASN A 87 8.65 -1.94 7.63
N LEU A 88 8.26 -2.86 6.73
CA LEU A 88 8.83 -4.21 6.71
C LEU A 88 10.37 -4.16 6.58
N PHE A 89 10.90 -3.34 5.69
CA PHE A 89 12.35 -3.21 5.52
C PHE A 89 13.01 -2.74 6.81
N ARG A 90 12.46 -1.73 7.48
CA ARG A 90 12.95 -1.22 8.74
C ARG A 90 12.93 -2.28 9.85
N GLU A 91 11.85 -3.05 9.94
CA GLU A 91 11.75 -4.19 10.87
C GLU A 91 12.85 -5.22 10.64
N GLN A 92 13.25 -5.44 9.38
CA GLN A 92 14.34 -6.39 9.08
C GLN A 92 15.73 -5.82 9.37
N LEU A 93 15.94 -4.51 9.29
CA LEU A 93 17.22 -3.87 9.60
C LEU A 93 17.59 -3.97 11.09
N GLU A 94 16.64 -3.89 11.99
CA GLU A 94 16.89 -3.92 13.44
C GLU A 94 17.55 -5.21 13.93
N PRO A 95 17.11 -6.43 13.56
CA PRO A 95 17.77 -7.67 13.91
C PRO A 95 19.20 -7.77 13.34
N TYR A 96 19.42 -7.29 12.11
CA TYR A 96 20.75 -7.29 11.50
C TYR A 96 21.71 -6.40 12.29
N LYS A 97 21.27 -5.21 12.70
CA LYS A 97 22.07 -4.29 13.50
C LYS A 97 22.54 -4.91 14.83
N LYS A 98 21.66 -5.65 15.50
CA LYS A 98 21.96 -6.33 16.78
C LYS A 98 22.93 -7.50 16.62
N LYS A 99 23.07 -8.07 15.41
CA LYS A 99 23.90 -9.24 15.11
C LYS A 99 25.27 -8.88 14.52
N ILE A 100 25.58 -7.59 14.36
CA ILE A 100 26.87 -7.12 13.86
C ILE A 100 27.98 -7.58 14.81
N GLY A 101 29.03 -8.18 14.23
CA GLY A 101 30.18 -8.69 14.99
C GLY A 101 29.99 -10.06 15.66
N ILE A 102 28.76 -10.62 15.62
CA ILE A 102 28.44 -11.96 16.12
C ILE A 102 28.20 -12.93 14.97
N GLU A 103 27.15 -12.70 14.19
CA GLU A 103 26.75 -13.57 13.09
C GLU A 103 26.80 -12.85 11.73
N LYS A 104 26.83 -11.52 11.71
CA LYS A 104 26.73 -10.69 10.52
C LYS A 104 27.88 -9.70 10.42
N ALA A 105 28.40 -9.53 9.21
CA ALA A 105 29.39 -8.51 8.93
C ALA A 105 28.74 -7.12 8.89
N GLU A 106 29.44 -6.11 9.36
CA GLU A 106 29.00 -4.71 9.28
C GLU A 106 28.76 -4.27 7.83
N SER A 107 29.58 -4.75 6.89
CA SER A 107 29.41 -4.49 5.47
C SER A 107 28.04 -4.94 4.92
N THR A 108 27.51 -6.07 5.42
CA THR A 108 26.17 -6.56 5.05
C THR A 108 25.08 -5.60 5.53
N TYR A 109 25.19 -5.13 6.77
CA TYR A 109 24.24 -4.14 7.30
C TYR A 109 24.30 -2.82 6.52
N CYS A 110 25.50 -2.32 6.24
CA CYS A 110 25.70 -1.11 5.43
C CYS A 110 25.11 -1.26 4.02
N GLY A 111 25.24 -2.44 3.42
CA GLY A 111 24.60 -2.76 2.12
C GLY A 111 23.08 -2.67 2.18
N LEU A 112 22.46 -3.31 3.19
CA LEU A 112 20.98 -3.24 3.37
C LEU A 112 20.49 -1.81 3.65
N VAL A 113 21.25 -1.01 4.40
CA VAL A 113 20.92 0.42 4.61
C VAL A 113 21.02 1.21 3.31
N ALA A 114 21.98 0.92 2.44
CA ALA A 114 22.09 1.55 1.12
C ALA A 114 20.91 1.16 0.23
N ASP A 115 20.49 -0.11 0.26
CA ASP A 115 19.32 -0.59 -0.48
C ASP A 115 18.02 0.08 0.01
N TYR A 116 17.84 0.22 1.33
CA TYR A 116 16.74 0.97 1.93
C TYR A 116 16.66 2.40 1.43
N LYS A 117 17.80 3.13 1.47
CA LYS A 117 17.87 4.51 1.00
C LYS A 117 17.57 4.63 -0.49
N SER A 118 18.08 3.69 -1.30
CA SER A 118 17.81 3.64 -2.74
C SER A 118 16.33 3.46 -3.05
N LEU A 119 15.66 2.54 -2.36
CA LEU A 119 14.25 2.28 -2.54
C LEU A 119 13.38 3.49 -2.13
N LEU A 120 13.70 4.12 -1.00
CA LEU A 120 13.04 5.34 -0.55
C LEU A 120 13.19 6.49 -1.55
N LEU A 121 14.39 6.66 -2.12
CA LEU A 121 14.66 7.68 -3.14
C LEU A 121 13.87 7.43 -4.42
N PHE A 122 13.80 6.18 -4.87
CA PHE A 122 12.97 5.77 -6.00
C PHE A 122 11.49 6.12 -5.78
N MET A 123 10.92 5.73 -4.64
CA MET A 123 9.53 6.02 -4.33
C MET A 123 9.25 7.52 -4.30
N LYS A 124 10.09 8.30 -3.66
CA LYS A 124 9.96 9.77 -3.65
C LYS A 124 10.04 10.38 -5.04
N SER A 125 10.97 9.92 -5.88
CA SER A 125 11.23 10.53 -7.19
C SER A 125 10.23 10.12 -8.27
N LYS A 126 9.72 8.87 -8.23
CA LYS A 126 8.88 8.30 -9.31
C LYS A 126 7.43 8.11 -8.92
N LYS A 127 7.15 7.83 -7.68
CA LYS A 127 5.79 7.55 -7.20
C LYS A 127 5.24 8.70 -6.33
N ASN A 128 6.05 9.72 -6.03
CA ASN A 128 5.71 10.81 -5.10
C ASN A 128 5.12 10.29 -3.77
N ALA A 129 5.66 9.18 -3.28
CA ALA A 129 5.23 8.48 -2.09
C ALA A 129 6.43 8.18 -1.19
N GLU A 130 6.21 8.13 0.11
CA GLU A 130 7.25 7.75 1.07
C GLU A 130 7.22 6.27 1.43
N ASP A 131 6.09 5.61 1.18
CA ASP A 131 5.87 4.19 1.43
C ASP A 131 4.79 3.64 0.50
N ILE A 132 4.66 2.31 0.40
CA ILE A 132 3.64 1.62 -0.39
C ILE A 132 3.12 0.41 0.38
N VAL A 133 1.81 0.15 0.28
CA VAL A 133 1.20 -1.04 0.86
C VAL A 133 1.68 -2.28 0.10
N ILE A 134 2.16 -3.28 0.82
CA ILE A 134 2.76 -4.49 0.22
C ILE A 134 1.79 -5.19 -0.73
N GLU A 135 0.50 -5.22 -0.39
CA GLU A 135 -0.54 -5.82 -1.23
C GLU A 135 -0.81 -5.06 -2.54
N GLU A 136 -0.41 -3.80 -2.63
CA GLU A 136 -0.54 -2.95 -3.82
C GLU A 136 0.71 -3.01 -4.72
N LEU A 137 1.73 -3.80 -4.36
CA LEU A 137 2.92 -3.98 -5.16
C LEU A 137 2.63 -4.84 -6.39
N GLU A 138 2.69 -4.21 -7.54
CA GLU A 138 2.58 -4.88 -8.83
C GLU A 138 3.97 -5.26 -9.38
N LYS A 139 3.99 -6.19 -10.34
CA LYS A 139 5.22 -6.55 -11.06
C LYS A 139 5.90 -5.34 -11.71
N SER A 140 5.10 -4.42 -12.24
CA SER A 140 5.55 -3.15 -12.82
C SER A 140 6.43 -2.33 -11.88
N PHE A 141 6.18 -2.39 -10.55
CA PHE A 141 6.99 -1.68 -9.56
C PHE A 141 8.46 -2.13 -9.57
N ILE A 142 8.70 -3.44 -9.68
CA ILE A 142 10.04 -4.00 -9.71
C ILE A 142 10.75 -3.63 -11.01
N GLU A 143 10.05 -3.67 -12.13
CA GLU A 143 10.55 -3.28 -13.44
C GLU A 143 10.89 -1.78 -13.48
N ASP A 144 10.01 -0.93 -12.93
CA ASP A 144 10.24 0.50 -12.80
C ASP A 144 11.47 0.81 -11.94
N TYR A 145 11.62 0.11 -10.80
CA TYR A 145 12.76 0.29 -9.91
C TYR A 145 14.07 -0.14 -10.58
N TYR A 146 14.06 -1.28 -11.27
CA TYR A 146 15.20 -1.78 -12.05
C TYR A 146 15.64 -0.75 -13.11
N ASN A 147 14.70 -0.30 -13.94
CA ASN A 147 14.96 0.66 -15.01
C ASN A 147 15.43 2.03 -14.48
N TRP A 148 14.87 2.46 -13.35
CA TRP A 148 15.29 3.71 -12.71
C TRP A 148 16.73 3.64 -12.20
N MET A 149 17.12 2.52 -11.59
CA MET A 149 18.49 2.32 -11.12
C MET A 149 19.51 2.32 -12.26
N LEU A 150 19.21 1.68 -13.37
CA LEU A 150 20.08 1.66 -14.55
C LEU A 150 20.11 3.02 -15.27
N GLY A 151 18.94 3.57 -15.58
CA GLY A 151 18.83 4.74 -16.43
C GLY A 151 19.10 6.06 -15.71
N THR A 152 18.54 6.24 -14.50
CA THR A 152 18.64 7.51 -13.76
C THR A 152 19.85 7.55 -12.84
N CYS A 153 20.14 6.43 -12.16
CA CYS A 153 21.25 6.36 -11.19
C CYS A 153 22.55 5.85 -11.82
N ALA A 154 22.52 5.36 -13.06
CA ALA A 154 23.67 4.81 -13.79
C ALA A 154 24.46 3.77 -12.98
N LEU A 155 23.78 2.92 -12.23
CA LEU A 155 24.40 1.90 -11.39
C LEU A 155 24.86 0.70 -12.23
N ALA A 156 25.95 0.07 -11.78
CA ALA A 156 26.40 -1.19 -12.39
C ALA A 156 25.36 -2.30 -12.23
N ASN A 157 25.23 -3.17 -13.24
CA ASN A 157 24.27 -4.27 -13.25
C ASN A 157 24.35 -5.15 -12.02
N SER A 158 25.55 -5.45 -11.50
CA SER A 158 25.73 -6.23 -10.28
C SER A 158 25.09 -5.59 -9.05
N THR A 159 25.18 -4.26 -8.93
CA THR A 159 24.57 -3.50 -7.84
C THR A 159 23.06 -3.48 -7.97
N VAL A 160 22.55 -3.29 -9.18
CA VAL A 160 21.11 -3.32 -9.47
C VAL A 160 20.52 -4.67 -9.15
N PHE A 161 21.18 -5.75 -9.58
CA PHE A 161 20.76 -7.12 -9.30
C PHE A 161 20.72 -7.41 -7.78
N GLY A 162 21.75 -6.98 -7.04
CA GLY A 162 21.78 -7.10 -5.57
C GLY A 162 20.57 -6.43 -4.91
N ARG A 163 20.24 -5.18 -5.32
CA ARG A 163 19.10 -4.42 -4.77
C ARG A 163 17.74 -5.02 -5.11
N VAL A 164 17.60 -5.54 -6.33
CA VAL A 164 16.37 -6.26 -6.71
C VAL A 164 16.22 -7.55 -5.89
N ASN A 165 17.32 -8.27 -5.62
CA ASN A 165 17.28 -9.44 -4.75
C ASN A 165 16.90 -9.10 -3.30
N THR A 166 17.35 -7.97 -2.77
CA THR A 166 16.89 -7.46 -1.47
C THR A 166 15.38 -7.21 -1.47
N LEU A 167 14.84 -6.61 -2.53
CA LEU A 167 13.39 -6.41 -2.65
C LEU A 167 12.63 -7.74 -2.73
N LYS A 168 13.10 -8.71 -3.52
CA LYS A 168 12.52 -10.06 -3.58
C LYS A 168 12.55 -10.77 -2.23
N TRP A 169 13.62 -10.63 -1.47
CA TRP A 169 13.73 -11.17 -0.13
C TRP A 169 12.69 -10.58 0.82
N LEU A 170 12.42 -9.27 0.76
CA LEU A 170 11.34 -8.65 1.53
C LEU A 170 9.96 -9.19 1.14
N MET A 171 9.71 -9.40 -0.16
CA MET A 171 8.46 -10.01 -0.63
C MET A 171 8.30 -11.46 -0.14
N TYR A 172 9.39 -12.21 -0.08
CA TYR A 172 9.36 -13.55 0.50
C TYR A 172 8.96 -13.52 1.98
N ILE A 173 9.54 -12.60 2.77
CA ILE A 173 9.15 -12.43 4.18
C ILE A 173 7.67 -12.03 4.32
N ALA A 174 7.19 -11.12 3.49
CA ALA A 174 5.78 -10.74 3.49
C ALA A 174 4.85 -11.92 3.17
N GLN A 175 5.28 -12.81 2.28
CA GLN A 175 4.56 -14.05 1.95
C GLN A 175 4.57 -15.04 3.13
N GLU A 176 5.69 -15.24 3.80
CA GLU A 176 5.78 -16.10 4.99
C GLU A 176 4.91 -15.58 6.15
N LYS A 177 4.80 -14.26 6.28
CA LYS A 177 3.90 -13.61 7.25
C LYS A 177 2.41 -13.67 6.83
N GLY A 178 2.09 -14.18 5.64
CA GLY A 178 0.72 -14.28 5.12
C GLY A 178 0.12 -12.95 4.65
N TRP A 179 0.93 -11.90 4.47
CA TRP A 179 0.47 -10.58 4.03
C TRP A 179 0.17 -10.51 2.53
N ILE A 180 0.77 -11.39 1.74
CA ILE A 180 0.49 -11.53 0.32
C ILE A 180 0.14 -12.98 -0.02
N PRO A 181 -0.85 -13.22 -0.90
CA PRO A 181 -1.23 -14.56 -1.29
C PRO A 181 -0.13 -15.27 -2.10
N VAL A 182 -0.10 -16.59 -2.02
CA VAL A 182 0.89 -17.47 -2.70
C VAL A 182 0.92 -17.27 -4.23
N SER A 183 -0.13 -16.70 -4.82
CA SER A 183 -0.26 -16.41 -6.26
C SER A 183 0.76 -15.39 -6.80
N TYR A 184 1.51 -14.70 -5.96
CA TYR A 184 2.59 -13.79 -6.37
C TYR A 184 3.87 -14.52 -6.81
N THR A 185 3.78 -15.78 -7.21
CA THR A 185 4.89 -16.58 -7.77
C THR A 185 5.50 -15.99 -9.06
N HIS A 186 4.79 -15.06 -9.73
CA HIS A 186 5.35 -14.33 -10.87
C HIS A 186 6.54 -13.41 -10.50
N LEU A 187 6.74 -13.09 -9.22
CA LEU A 187 7.94 -12.41 -8.75
C LEU A 187 9.19 -13.31 -8.80
N ARG A 188 9.02 -14.63 -8.93
CA ARG A 188 10.12 -15.60 -9.14
C ARG A 188 10.66 -15.60 -10.57
N ALA A 189 9.92 -15.11 -11.55
CA ALA A 189 10.20 -15.32 -12.97
C ALA A 189 11.39 -14.50 -13.54
N HIS A 190 12.20 -13.86 -12.72
CA HIS A 190 13.42 -13.18 -13.17
C HIS A 190 14.71 -14.02 -12.99
N GLU A 191 14.60 -15.36 -12.83
CA GLU A 191 15.78 -16.22 -12.86
C GLU A 191 16.37 -16.42 -14.28
N THR A 192 15.71 -15.88 -15.32
CA THR A 192 16.12 -16.07 -16.74
C THR A 192 16.61 -14.81 -17.45
N LEU A 193 17.02 -13.77 -16.74
CA LEU A 193 17.72 -12.61 -17.32
C LEU A 193 19.23 -12.63 -16.96
N ALA A 194 19.86 -13.77 -17.13
CA ALA A 194 21.30 -13.92 -17.16
C ALA A 194 21.74 -14.34 -18.56
#